data_4acc9392a2a6309d0cfb172809d075fa
#
_entry.id   4acc9392a2a6309d0cfb172809d075fa
#
_cell.length_a   1.000
_cell.length_b   1.000
_cell.length_c   1.000
_cell.angle_alpha   90.00
_cell.angle_beta   90.00
_cell.angle_gamma   90.00
#
_symmetry.space_group_name_H-M   'P 1'
#
loop_
_entity.id
_entity.type
_entity.pdbx_description
1 polymer ?
#
loop_
_entity_poly.entity_id
_entity_poly.type
_entity_poly.pdbx_seq_one_letter_code
_entity_poly.pdbx_strand_id
1 'polypeptide(L)'
;PWGYPLLLFPCVVLFGINYFAFKIVGVICLVGAFIFLYYHPILSKERFRMSVLLVLALLTGNIFYWGYVNSVSSELPFFCFLMFSFWTMNKLYALKEQTEKRTILYIGLGILLFFTAQIRTEGYFLFISLIVLQWKNRLLGWRFFLPYASALCIWFVFTLVFPSGYTEHFEHFKVVTLTNLLHNIQTFYEYPAQILYIPFSLFNLFFWVNCLLGLYISSRKLTAESVYLVSTIMLLICWPYDVIRYWLSLFPLCFIFFIQGFRFMCMVWGKKAGKWVLYPIIGILICSVWKVSIKYATSPIQIYTTINPNVEGESAQEMYAFLRTN
;
A
#
# COMPACT_ATOMS: atom_id res chain seq x y z
N PRO A 1 16.95 -1.88 -1.74
CA PRO A 1 16.21 -3.15 -1.75
C PRO A 1 16.29 -3.81 -3.12
N TRP A 2 16.63 -5.13 -3.16
CA TRP A 2 16.84 -5.89 -4.40
C TRP A 2 15.57 -6.55 -4.95
N GLY A 3 14.47 -6.53 -4.21
CA GLY A 3 13.25 -7.23 -4.58
C GLY A 3 12.64 -6.73 -5.88
N TYR A 4 12.66 -5.42 -6.13
CA TYR A 4 12.13 -4.86 -7.37
C TYR A 4 13.02 -5.17 -8.58
N PRO A 5 14.35 -4.98 -8.56
CA PRO A 5 15.24 -5.47 -9.60
C PRO A 5 15.08 -6.96 -9.91
N LEU A 6 14.96 -7.82 -8.89
CA LEU A 6 14.72 -9.24 -9.09
C LEU A 6 13.38 -9.54 -9.76
N LEU A 7 12.33 -8.79 -9.46
CA LEU A 7 11.04 -8.90 -10.12
C LEU A 7 11.11 -8.53 -11.61
N LEU A 8 11.94 -7.55 -11.96
CA LEU A 8 12.16 -7.13 -13.34
C LEU A 8 13.14 -8.03 -14.11
N PHE A 9 13.97 -8.81 -13.42
CA PHE A 9 15.02 -9.63 -14.02
C PHE A 9 14.51 -10.56 -15.16
N PRO A 10 13.38 -11.28 -15.04
CA PRO A 10 12.85 -12.07 -16.15
C PRO A 10 12.54 -11.24 -17.39
N CYS A 11 12.05 -9.99 -17.23
CA CYS A 11 11.80 -9.10 -18.33
C CYS A 11 13.10 -8.63 -19.00
N VAL A 12 14.14 -8.38 -18.19
CA VAL A 12 15.47 -8.02 -18.72
C VAL A 12 16.07 -9.17 -19.52
N VAL A 13 15.94 -10.41 -19.06
CA VAL A 13 16.44 -11.60 -19.76
C VAL A 13 15.71 -11.82 -21.10
N LEU A 14 14.38 -11.61 -21.13
CA LEU A 14 13.57 -11.89 -22.31
C LEU A 14 13.54 -10.76 -23.34
N PHE A 15 13.57 -9.50 -22.88
CA PHE A 15 13.32 -8.32 -23.71
C PHE A 15 14.44 -7.28 -23.64
N GLY A 16 15.54 -7.56 -22.93
CA GLY A 16 16.56 -6.55 -22.64
C GLY A 16 16.03 -5.44 -21.74
N ILE A 17 16.70 -4.29 -21.73
CA ILE A 17 16.25 -3.09 -21.01
C ILE A 17 15.12 -2.44 -21.84
N ASN A 18 13.90 -2.90 -21.57
CA ASN A 18 12.70 -2.44 -22.26
C ASN A 18 11.72 -1.80 -21.26
N TYR A 19 11.63 -0.48 -21.25
CA TYR A 19 10.75 0.27 -20.35
C TYR A 19 9.27 -0.06 -20.52
N PHE A 20 8.84 -0.42 -21.73
CA PHE A 20 7.45 -0.85 -21.96
C PHE A 20 7.15 -2.18 -21.24
N ALA A 21 8.06 -3.16 -21.34
CA ALA A 21 7.94 -4.43 -20.61
C ALA A 21 7.91 -4.21 -19.09
N PHE A 22 8.72 -3.27 -18.55
CA PHE A 22 8.72 -2.94 -17.13
C PHE A 22 7.40 -2.29 -16.68
N LYS A 23 6.80 -1.43 -17.51
CA LYS A 23 5.47 -0.86 -17.24
C LYS A 23 4.38 -1.92 -17.22
N ILE A 24 4.46 -2.93 -18.10
CA ILE A 24 3.52 -4.07 -18.09
C ILE A 24 3.58 -4.80 -16.74
N VAL A 25 4.77 -5.01 -16.17
CA VAL A 25 4.90 -5.60 -14.82
C VAL A 25 4.15 -4.75 -13.79
N GLY A 26 4.27 -3.43 -13.85
CA GLY A 26 3.52 -2.50 -13.00
C GLY A 26 2.00 -2.67 -13.13
N VAL A 27 1.50 -2.76 -14.37
CA VAL A 27 0.07 -3.00 -14.65
C VAL A 27 -0.40 -4.33 -14.08
N ILE A 28 0.36 -5.41 -14.33
CA ILE A 28 0.04 -6.75 -13.80
C ILE A 28 -0.02 -6.71 -12.27
N CYS A 29 0.93 -6.04 -11.64
CA CYS A 29 0.94 -5.87 -10.18
C CYS A 29 -0.26 -5.06 -9.68
N LEU A 30 -0.66 -3.99 -10.36
CA LEU A 30 -1.85 -3.22 -9.98
C LEU A 30 -3.13 -4.07 -10.07
N VAL A 31 -3.30 -4.81 -11.16
CA VAL A 31 -4.44 -5.74 -11.33
C VAL A 31 -4.39 -6.83 -10.27
N GLY A 32 -3.21 -7.39 -9.98
CA GLY A 32 -3.00 -8.38 -8.92
C GLY A 32 -3.40 -7.83 -7.55
N ALA A 33 -2.99 -6.60 -7.21
CA ALA A 33 -3.38 -5.94 -5.98
C ALA A 33 -4.91 -5.82 -5.85
N PHE A 34 -5.59 -5.44 -6.93
CA PHE A 34 -7.06 -5.35 -6.95
C PHE A 34 -7.73 -6.71 -6.78
N ILE A 35 -7.19 -7.76 -7.39
CA ILE A 35 -7.68 -9.14 -7.23
C ILE A 35 -7.54 -9.59 -5.78
N PHE A 36 -6.36 -9.42 -5.16
CA PHE A 36 -6.14 -9.80 -3.77
C PHE A 36 -6.99 -8.98 -2.80
N LEU A 37 -7.19 -7.70 -3.07
CA LEU A 37 -8.08 -6.85 -2.29
C LEU A 37 -9.54 -7.34 -2.38
N TYR A 38 -10.01 -7.69 -3.58
CA TYR A 38 -11.38 -8.17 -3.80
C TYR A 38 -11.63 -9.53 -3.13
N TYR A 39 -10.68 -10.48 -3.27
CA TYR A 39 -10.78 -11.82 -2.70
C TYR A 39 -10.25 -11.92 -1.27
N HIS A 40 -9.94 -10.80 -0.63
CA HIS A 40 -9.45 -10.80 0.74
C HIS A 40 -10.42 -11.52 1.69
N PRO A 41 -9.97 -12.52 2.51
CA PRO A 41 -10.87 -13.43 3.24
C PRO A 41 -11.82 -12.75 4.22
N ILE A 42 -11.44 -11.58 4.73
CA ILE A 42 -12.28 -10.81 5.65
C ILE A 42 -13.08 -9.76 4.89
N LEU A 43 -12.45 -9.08 3.93
CA LEU A 43 -13.06 -7.98 3.19
C LEU A 43 -14.11 -8.47 2.18
N SER A 44 -13.98 -9.70 1.67
CA SER A 44 -14.96 -10.32 0.77
C SER A 44 -16.30 -10.69 1.43
N LYS A 45 -16.36 -10.69 2.78
CA LYS A 45 -17.62 -10.91 3.50
C LYS A 45 -18.62 -9.78 3.22
N GLU A 46 -19.92 -10.10 3.14
CA GLU A 46 -20.99 -9.13 2.81
C GLU A 46 -20.86 -7.79 3.54
N ARG A 47 -20.44 -7.83 4.82
CA ARG A 47 -20.28 -6.62 5.63
C ARG A 47 -19.29 -5.61 5.04
N PHE A 48 -18.21 -6.08 4.41
CA PHE A 48 -17.12 -5.25 3.86
C PHE A 48 -17.16 -5.16 2.34
N ARG A 49 -17.84 -6.09 1.67
CA ARG A 49 -17.81 -6.24 0.22
C ARG A 49 -18.12 -4.95 -0.53
N MET A 50 -19.16 -4.23 -0.07
CA MET A 50 -19.51 -2.94 -0.68
C MET A 50 -18.41 -1.91 -0.50
N SER A 51 -17.75 -1.87 0.66
CA SER A 51 -16.61 -0.98 0.89
C SER A 51 -15.45 -1.28 -0.07
N VAL A 52 -15.15 -2.56 -0.31
CA VAL A 52 -14.11 -2.96 -1.25
C VAL A 52 -14.44 -2.56 -2.68
N LEU A 53 -15.67 -2.79 -3.12
CA LEU A 53 -16.11 -2.38 -4.47
C LEU A 53 -16.00 -0.86 -4.67
N LEU A 54 -16.36 -0.08 -3.67
CA LEU A 54 -16.23 1.38 -3.70
C LEU A 54 -14.77 1.82 -3.73
N VAL A 55 -13.89 1.15 -2.95
CA VAL A 55 -12.44 1.39 -3.01
C VAL A 55 -11.91 1.07 -4.40
N LEU A 56 -12.25 -0.09 -4.96
CA LEU A 56 -11.80 -0.47 -6.31
C LEU A 56 -12.28 0.52 -7.37
N ALA A 57 -13.55 0.94 -7.32
CA ALA A 57 -14.09 1.94 -8.24
C ALA A 57 -13.35 3.29 -8.13
N LEU A 58 -12.98 3.69 -6.91
CA LEU A 58 -12.20 4.89 -6.69
C LEU A 58 -10.77 4.76 -7.24
N LEU A 59 -10.09 3.64 -6.95
CA LEU A 59 -8.70 3.42 -7.34
C LEU A 59 -8.54 3.29 -8.85
N THR A 60 -9.47 2.58 -9.51
CA THR A 60 -9.45 2.40 -10.97
C THR A 60 -9.63 3.71 -11.73
N GLY A 61 -10.36 4.67 -11.16
CA GLY A 61 -10.55 6.00 -11.75
C GLY A 61 -9.52 7.04 -11.30
N ASN A 62 -8.61 6.71 -10.39
CA ASN A 62 -7.73 7.71 -9.80
C ASN A 62 -6.42 7.87 -10.57
N ILE A 63 -6.20 9.10 -11.09
CA ILE A 63 -5.00 9.44 -11.88
C ILE A 63 -3.69 9.27 -11.10
N PHE A 64 -3.71 9.39 -9.78
CA PHE A 64 -2.54 9.12 -8.94
C PHE A 64 -2.00 7.71 -9.17
N TYR A 65 -2.87 6.69 -9.22
CA TYR A 65 -2.46 5.30 -9.51
C TYR A 65 -1.98 5.14 -10.95
N TRP A 66 -2.66 5.76 -11.91
CA TRP A 66 -2.26 5.71 -13.31
C TRP A 66 -0.94 6.44 -13.59
N GLY A 67 -0.61 7.47 -12.82
CA GLY A 67 0.70 8.11 -12.85
C GLY A 67 1.81 7.13 -12.54
N TYR A 68 1.64 6.28 -11.53
CA TYR A 68 2.61 5.23 -11.19
C TYR A 68 2.67 4.07 -12.20
N VAL A 69 1.59 3.80 -12.93
CA VAL A 69 1.63 2.83 -14.05
C VAL A 69 2.58 3.32 -15.15
N ASN A 70 2.64 4.62 -15.37
CA ASN A 70 3.54 5.21 -16.38
C ASN A 70 5.00 5.31 -15.92
N SER A 71 5.27 5.11 -14.65
CA SER A 71 6.63 5.09 -14.10
C SER A 71 7.12 3.66 -13.87
N VAL A 72 8.44 3.45 -14.05
CA VAL A 72 9.09 2.19 -13.64
C VAL A 72 9.48 2.31 -12.19
N SER A 73 8.57 1.92 -11.30
CA SER A 73 8.69 2.15 -9.88
C SER A 73 8.28 0.94 -9.03
N SER A 74 8.81 0.84 -7.81
CA SER A 74 8.56 -0.27 -6.89
C SER A 74 7.20 -0.22 -6.19
N GLU A 75 6.48 0.89 -6.31
CA GLU A 75 5.24 1.16 -5.57
C GLU A 75 4.11 0.20 -5.92
N LEU A 76 3.87 -0.02 -7.22
CA LEU A 76 2.81 -0.94 -7.67
C LEU A 76 3.11 -2.41 -7.34
N PRO A 77 4.33 -2.93 -7.61
CA PRO A 77 4.73 -4.25 -7.12
C PRO A 77 4.59 -4.39 -5.61
N PHE A 78 5.06 -3.40 -4.85
CA PHE A 78 4.91 -3.43 -3.40
C PHE A 78 3.44 -3.52 -2.97
N PHE A 79 2.56 -2.71 -3.55
CA PHE A 79 1.13 -2.75 -3.27
C PHE A 79 0.53 -4.14 -3.55
N CYS A 80 0.91 -4.77 -4.67
CA CYS A 80 0.48 -6.13 -5.01
C CYS A 80 0.92 -7.15 -3.95
N PHE A 81 2.21 -7.18 -3.62
CA PHE A 81 2.76 -8.13 -2.67
C PHE A 81 2.26 -7.87 -1.24
N LEU A 82 1.99 -6.62 -0.89
CA LEU A 82 1.35 -6.25 0.37
C LEU A 82 -0.06 -6.84 0.48
N MET A 83 -0.91 -6.67 -0.55
CA MET A 83 -2.26 -7.22 -0.57
C MET A 83 -2.24 -8.75 -0.59
N PHE A 84 -1.31 -9.36 -1.33
CA PHE A 84 -1.10 -10.80 -1.33
C PHE A 84 -0.67 -11.32 0.04
N SER A 85 0.20 -10.60 0.74
CA SER A 85 0.62 -10.94 2.10
C SER A 85 -0.56 -10.93 3.08
N PHE A 86 -1.40 -9.90 3.06
CA PHE A 86 -2.61 -9.86 3.88
C PHE A 86 -3.60 -10.97 3.53
N TRP A 87 -3.82 -11.20 2.24
CA TRP A 87 -4.68 -12.29 1.78
C TRP A 87 -4.18 -13.64 2.30
N THR A 88 -2.89 -13.93 2.17
CA THR A 88 -2.26 -15.18 2.62
C THR A 88 -2.33 -15.33 4.13
N MET A 89 -1.94 -14.28 4.89
CA MET A 89 -2.04 -14.27 6.36
C MET A 89 -3.46 -14.58 6.82
N ASN A 90 -4.44 -13.82 6.34
CA ASN A 90 -5.81 -14.00 6.79
C ASN A 90 -6.42 -15.33 6.35
N LYS A 91 -6.09 -15.82 5.17
CA LYS A 91 -6.53 -17.15 4.70
C LYS A 91 -5.93 -18.26 5.55
N LEU A 92 -4.63 -18.21 5.82
CA LEU A 92 -3.92 -19.22 6.59
C LEU A 92 -4.44 -19.29 8.04
N TYR A 93 -4.69 -18.14 8.66
CA TYR A 93 -5.15 -18.06 10.05
C TYR A 93 -6.66 -18.14 10.22
N ALA A 94 -7.46 -18.00 9.17
CA ALA A 94 -8.89 -18.27 9.20
C ALA A 94 -9.22 -19.77 9.24
N LEU A 95 -8.33 -20.62 8.76
CA LEU A 95 -8.51 -22.06 8.73
C LEU A 95 -8.10 -22.68 10.08
N LYS A 96 -9.02 -23.18 10.86
CA LYS A 96 -8.78 -23.69 12.24
C LYS A 96 -8.07 -25.05 12.31
N GLU A 97 -8.04 -25.86 11.23
CA GLU A 97 -7.51 -27.23 11.27
C GLU A 97 -6.02 -27.32 10.95
N GLN A 98 -5.29 -28.12 11.70
CA GLN A 98 -3.81 -28.24 11.63
C GLN A 98 -3.41 -29.44 10.77
N THR A 99 -3.33 -29.30 9.46
CA THR A 99 -2.83 -30.34 8.56
C THR A 99 -1.35 -30.10 8.17
N GLU A 100 -0.61 -31.15 7.82
CA GLU A 100 0.81 -31.08 7.40
C GLU A 100 1.03 -30.19 6.18
N LYS A 101 0.08 -30.16 5.25
CA LYS A 101 0.11 -29.29 4.07
C LYS A 101 0.28 -27.79 4.42
N ARG A 102 -0.01 -27.40 5.65
CA ARG A 102 0.17 -26.01 6.12
C ARG A 102 1.60 -25.63 6.46
N THR A 103 2.46 -26.60 6.78
CA THR A 103 3.88 -26.31 7.03
C THR A 103 4.50 -25.61 5.82
N ILE A 104 4.23 -26.11 4.61
CA ILE A 104 4.68 -25.50 3.35
C ILE A 104 4.09 -24.08 3.20
N LEU A 105 2.83 -23.88 3.56
CA LEU A 105 2.19 -22.56 3.47
C LEU A 105 2.79 -21.55 4.47
N TYR A 106 3.19 -21.99 5.66
CA TYR A 106 3.89 -21.12 6.64
C TYR A 106 5.27 -20.73 6.14
N ILE A 107 6.02 -21.68 5.54
CA ILE A 107 7.32 -21.41 4.91
C ILE A 107 7.12 -20.42 3.75
N GLY A 108 6.16 -20.68 2.87
CA GLY A 108 5.82 -19.81 1.75
C GLY A 108 5.41 -18.41 2.18
N LEU A 109 4.69 -18.28 3.31
CA LEU A 109 4.37 -16.98 3.89
C LEU A 109 5.64 -16.21 4.29
N GLY A 110 6.60 -16.86 4.96
CA GLY A 110 7.85 -16.20 5.35
C GLY A 110 8.65 -15.72 4.14
N ILE A 111 8.72 -16.54 3.08
CA ILE A 111 9.36 -16.16 1.80
C ILE A 111 8.66 -14.94 1.20
N LEU A 112 7.32 -14.96 1.17
CA LEU A 112 6.52 -13.84 0.64
C LEU A 112 6.75 -12.55 1.42
N LEU A 113 6.74 -12.61 2.77
CA LEU A 113 6.97 -11.44 3.62
C LEU A 113 8.39 -10.89 3.43
N PHE A 114 9.39 -11.76 3.37
CA PHE A 114 10.76 -11.36 3.09
C PHE A 114 10.87 -10.66 1.73
N PHE A 115 10.31 -11.27 0.68
CA PHE A 115 10.35 -10.68 -0.67
C PHE A 115 9.63 -9.34 -0.72
N THR A 116 8.48 -9.21 -0.05
CA THR A 116 7.76 -7.94 0.07
C THR A 116 8.62 -6.86 0.75
N ALA A 117 9.33 -7.22 1.82
CA ALA A 117 10.27 -6.33 2.49
C ALA A 117 11.50 -5.97 1.63
N GLN A 118 11.90 -6.86 0.71
CA GLN A 118 12.96 -6.57 -0.26
C GLN A 118 12.48 -5.69 -1.43
N ILE A 119 11.19 -5.63 -1.71
CA ILE A 119 10.66 -4.64 -2.67
C ILE A 119 10.71 -3.24 -2.03
N ARG A 120 10.26 -3.12 -0.77
CA ARG A 120 10.28 -1.87 -0.01
C ARG A 120 10.41 -2.15 1.49
N THR A 121 11.17 -1.31 2.17
CA THR A 121 11.49 -1.48 3.61
C THR A 121 10.27 -1.47 4.52
N GLU A 122 9.18 -0.82 4.14
CA GLU A 122 7.92 -0.83 4.89
C GLU A 122 7.31 -2.24 5.00
N GLY A 123 7.69 -3.14 4.10
CA GLY A 123 7.31 -4.55 4.16
C GLY A 123 7.75 -5.26 5.45
N TYR A 124 8.77 -4.76 6.16
CA TYR A 124 9.16 -5.31 7.46
C TYR A 124 8.06 -5.19 8.52
N PHE A 125 7.16 -4.21 8.43
CA PHE A 125 6.02 -4.10 9.34
C PHE A 125 5.00 -5.23 9.20
N LEU A 126 5.04 -5.98 8.10
CA LEU A 126 4.24 -7.20 7.95
C LEU A 126 4.62 -8.27 8.97
N PHE A 127 5.90 -8.34 9.38
CA PHE A 127 6.33 -9.27 10.44
C PHE A 127 5.73 -8.87 11.79
N ILE A 128 5.67 -7.57 12.12
CA ILE A 128 5.01 -7.08 13.33
C ILE A 128 3.51 -7.41 13.27
N SER A 129 2.88 -7.18 12.11
CA SER A 129 1.48 -7.51 11.89
C SER A 129 1.21 -9.01 12.08
N LEU A 130 2.11 -9.86 11.60
CA LEU A 130 2.03 -11.29 11.75
C LEU A 130 2.15 -11.71 13.22
N ILE A 131 3.13 -11.16 13.97
CA ILE A 131 3.30 -11.44 15.42
C ILE A 131 2.00 -11.12 16.17
N VAL A 132 1.43 -9.93 15.97
CA VAL A 132 0.21 -9.52 16.65
C VAL A 132 -0.99 -10.40 16.26
N LEU A 133 -1.09 -10.77 14.97
CA LEU A 133 -2.14 -11.68 14.49
C LEU A 133 -2.03 -13.06 15.12
N GLN A 134 -0.82 -13.61 15.22
CA GLN A 134 -0.55 -14.91 15.83
C GLN A 134 -0.82 -14.89 17.33
N TRP A 135 -0.34 -13.86 18.05
CA TRP A 135 -0.59 -13.67 19.48
C TRP A 135 -2.09 -13.60 19.78
N LYS A 136 -2.82 -12.80 19.03
CA LYS A 136 -4.28 -12.68 19.19
C LYS A 136 -5.00 -14.00 18.97
N ASN A 137 -4.56 -14.83 18.03
CA ASN A 137 -5.17 -16.12 17.75
C ASN A 137 -4.64 -17.25 18.65
N ARG A 138 -3.79 -16.94 19.63
CA ARG A 138 -3.16 -17.90 20.57
C ARG A 138 -2.46 -19.07 19.88
N LEU A 139 -1.81 -18.81 18.77
CA LEU A 139 -1.12 -19.82 17.95
C LEU A 139 0.33 -19.97 18.43
N LEU A 140 0.55 -20.66 19.55
CA LEU A 140 1.85 -20.79 20.22
C LEU A 140 2.61 -22.09 19.89
N GLY A 141 2.29 -22.76 18.78
CA GLY A 141 2.99 -23.98 18.37
C GLY A 141 4.30 -23.71 17.62
N TRP A 142 5.14 -24.75 17.42
CA TRP A 142 6.41 -24.65 16.66
C TRP A 142 6.22 -24.05 15.24
N ARG A 143 5.06 -24.28 14.62
CA ARG A 143 4.68 -23.70 13.31
C ARG A 143 4.59 -22.18 13.33
N PHE A 144 4.42 -21.59 14.51
CA PHE A 144 4.47 -20.14 14.68
C PHE A 144 5.79 -19.54 14.19
N PHE A 145 6.90 -20.26 14.41
CA PHE A 145 8.24 -19.77 14.06
C PHE A 145 8.61 -19.98 12.59
N LEU A 146 7.91 -20.85 11.85
CA LEU A 146 8.26 -21.19 10.48
C LEU A 146 8.36 -19.99 9.52
N PRO A 147 7.41 -19.02 9.52
CA PRO A 147 7.54 -17.85 8.64
C PRO A 147 8.80 -17.03 8.94
N TYR A 148 9.16 -16.91 10.21
CA TYR A 148 10.37 -16.16 10.60
C TYR A 148 11.64 -16.93 10.28
N ALA A 149 11.66 -18.22 10.56
CA ALA A 149 12.81 -19.07 10.24
C ALA A 149 13.07 -19.11 8.73
N SER A 150 12.03 -19.29 7.92
CA SER A 150 12.19 -19.28 6.46
C SER A 150 12.63 -17.92 5.92
N ALA A 151 12.09 -16.83 6.46
CA ALA A 151 12.52 -15.49 6.11
C ALA A 151 14.00 -15.23 6.48
N LEU A 152 14.43 -15.67 7.67
CA LEU A 152 15.82 -15.56 8.13
C LEU A 152 16.76 -16.42 7.29
N CYS A 153 16.38 -17.65 6.95
CA CYS A 153 17.18 -18.51 6.07
C CYS A 153 17.41 -17.86 4.70
N ILE A 154 16.34 -17.31 4.09
CA ILE A 154 16.48 -16.62 2.81
C ILE A 154 17.27 -15.33 2.96
N TRP A 155 17.05 -14.57 4.03
CA TRP A 155 17.84 -13.37 4.31
C TRP A 155 19.33 -13.69 4.40
N PHE A 156 19.69 -14.76 5.08
CA PHE A 156 21.09 -15.21 5.19
C PHE A 156 21.67 -15.55 3.81
N VAL A 157 20.98 -16.38 3.02
CA VAL A 157 21.42 -16.71 1.66
C VAL A 157 21.51 -15.45 0.79
N PHE A 158 20.56 -14.54 0.94
CA PHE A 158 20.49 -13.32 0.15
C PHE A 158 21.65 -12.37 0.47
N THR A 159 22.06 -12.25 1.74
CA THR A 159 23.20 -11.41 2.15
C THR A 159 24.54 -11.94 1.68
N LEU A 160 24.65 -13.26 1.46
CA LEU A 160 25.86 -13.87 0.87
C LEU A 160 26.02 -13.53 -0.62
N VAL A 161 24.90 -13.40 -1.33
CA VAL A 161 24.88 -13.15 -2.77
C VAL A 161 24.85 -11.65 -3.08
N PHE A 162 24.13 -10.87 -2.30
CA PHE A 162 23.92 -9.43 -2.47
C PHE A 162 24.38 -8.68 -1.24
N PRO A 163 25.68 -8.33 -1.13
CA PRO A 163 26.15 -7.49 -0.04
C PRO A 163 25.45 -6.13 -0.12
N SER A 164 24.54 -5.86 0.80
CA SER A 164 23.74 -4.63 0.82
C SER A 164 24.07 -3.77 2.02
N GLY A 165 24.41 -2.51 1.76
CA GLY A 165 24.54 -1.49 2.79
C GLY A 165 23.19 -0.99 3.31
N TYR A 166 22.38 -1.87 3.92
CA TYR A 166 21.10 -1.44 4.55
C TYR A 166 21.30 -0.47 5.72
N THR A 167 22.51 -0.38 6.25
CA THR A 167 22.89 0.54 7.33
C THR A 167 22.73 2.02 6.92
N GLU A 168 22.89 2.35 5.65
CA GLU A 168 22.74 3.73 5.16
C GLU A 168 21.31 4.28 5.40
N HIS A 169 20.29 3.45 5.31
CA HIS A 169 18.90 3.90 5.57
C HIS A 169 18.68 4.33 7.03
N PHE A 170 19.38 3.72 7.99
CA PHE A 170 19.28 4.12 9.39
C PHE A 170 20.04 5.43 9.69
N GLU A 171 21.04 5.78 8.89
CA GLU A 171 21.75 7.05 9.03
C GLU A 171 20.86 8.25 8.71
N HIS A 172 19.89 8.07 7.81
CA HIS A 172 18.93 9.12 7.48
C HIS A 172 18.03 9.53 8.66
N PHE A 173 17.77 8.63 9.62
CA PHE A 173 17.02 8.98 10.83
C PHE A 173 17.77 9.94 11.76
N LYS A 174 19.09 10.03 11.66
CA LYS A 174 19.89 10.98 12.45
C LYS A 174 19.64 12.45 12.06
N VAL A 175 19.06 12.67 10.88
CA VAL A 175 18.80 14.01 10.33
C VAL A 175 17.35 14.48 10.60
N VAL A 176 16.53 13.65 11.26
CA VAL A 176 15.13 14.01 11.55
C VAL A 176 15.08 15.14 12.57
N THR A 177 14.58 16.28 12.16
CA THR A 177 14.33 17.45 13.01
C THR A 177 12.86 17.52 13.42
N LEU A 178 12.55 18.27 14.47
CA LEU A 178 11.17 18.53 14.87
C LEU A 178 10.38 19.19 13.72
N THR A 179 11.04 20.05 12.95
CA THR A 179 10.43 20.71 11.79
C THR A 179 10.01 19.68 10.72
N ASN A 180 10.85 18.69 10.43
CA ASN A 180 10.52 17.62 9.49
C ASN A 180 9.34 16.79 9.98
N LEU A 181 9.30 16.49 11.27
CA LEU A 181 8.21 15.72 11.88
C LEU A 181 6.88 16.49 11.78
N LEU A 182 6.86 17.78 12.11
CA LEU A 182 5.66 18.61 11.98
C LEU A 182 5.22 18.75 10.52
N HIS A 183 6.17 18.94 9.60
CA HIS A 183 5.89 18.96 8.17
C HIS A 183 5.26 17.66 7.69
N ASN A 184 5.82 16.51 8.08
CA ASN A 184 5.29 15.21 7.70
C ASN A 184 3.87 14.99 8.26
N ILE A 185 3.61 15.38 9.52
CA ILE A 185 2.27 15.32 10.12
C ILE A 185 1.28 16.15 9.30
N GLN A 186 1.64 17.40 8.97
CA GLN A 186 0.80 18.27 8.16
C GLN A 186 0.56 17.67 6.77
N THR A 187 1.60 17.23 6.10
CA THR A 187 1.53 16.63 4.78
C THR A 187 0.67 15.38 4.82
N PHE A 188 0.86 14.52 5.82
CA PHE A 188 0.05 13.33 6.04
C PHE A 188 -1.43 13.65 6.25
N TYR A 189 -1.71 14.73 6.98
CA TYR A 189 -3.08 15.20 7.20
C TYR A 189 -3.75 15.65 5.89
N GLU A 190 -3.01 16.30 4.99
CA GLU A 190 -3.54 16.90 3.77
C GLU A 190 -3.73 15.91 2.60
N TYR A 191 -2.99 14.81 2.57
CA TYR A 191 -3.00 13.87 1.44
C TYR A 191 -4.36 13.29 1.05
N PRO A 192 -5.27 12.93 1.96
CA PRO A 192 -6.57 12.38 1.54
C PRO A 192 -7.33 13.31 0.61
N ALA A 193 -7.35 14.61 0.88
CA ALA A 193 -7.99 15.59 0.02
C ALA A 193 -7.25 15.75 -1.31
N GLN A 194 -5.90 15.76 -1.29
CA GLN A 194 -5.09 15.86 -2.49
C GLN A 194 -5.29 14.66 -3.42
N ILE A 195 -5.22 13.43 -2.89
CA ILE A 195 -5.43 12.20 -3.68
C ILE A 195 -6.85 12.13 -4.26
N LEU A 196 -7.84 12.66 -3.55
CA LEU A 196 -9.24 12.68 -3.97
C LEU A 196 -9.62 13.94 -4.75
N TYR A 197 -8.67 14.86 -4.96
CA TYR A 197 -8.89 16.14 -5.64
C TYR A 197 -10.02 16.98 -5.02
N ILE A 198 -10.09 17.01 -3.69
CA ILE A 198 -11.09 17.76 -2.92
C ILE A 198 -10.45 19.04 -2.38
N PRO A 199 -10.94 20.23 -2.76
CA PRO A 199 -10.31 21.50 -2.38
C PRO A 199 -10.60 21.94 -0.94
N PHE A 200 -11.31 21.17 -0.13
CA PHE A 200 -11.74 21.55 1.20
C PHE A 200 -10.89 20.92 2.30
N SER A 201 -10.20 21.73 3.07
CA SER A 201 -9.38 21.29 4.21
C SER A 201 -10.18 20.54 5.30
N LEU A 202 -11.42 20.93 5.54
CA LEU A 202 -12.33 20.26 6.47
C LEU A 202 -12.60 18.79 6.08
N PHE A 203 -12.44 18.44 4.79
CA PHE A 203 -12.54 17.05 4.36
C PHE A 203 -11.47 16.17 4.99
N ASN A 204 -10.26 16.67 5.17
CA ASN A 204 -9.19 15.90 5.81
C ASN A 204 -9.52 15.55 7.27
N LEU A 205 -10.06 16.51 8.03
CA LEU A 205 -10.53 16.25 9.39
C LEU A 205 -11.64 15.18 9.39
N PHE A 206 -12.62 15.34 8.51
CA PHE A 206 -13.70 14.37 8.35
C PHE A 206 -13.19 12.98 7.96
N PHE A 207 -12.22 12.92 7.03
CA PHE A 207 -11.58 11.68 6.59
C PHE A 207 -10.88 10.98 7.76
N TRP A 208 -10.03 11.71 8.48
CA TRP A 208 -9.23 11.11 9.56
C TRP A 208 -10.06 10.69 10.77
N VAL A 209 -11.06 11.48 11.15
CA VAL A 209 -11.99 11.09 12.24
C VAL A 209 -12.69 9.77 11.89
N ASN A 210 -13.21 9.64 10.67
CA ASN A 210 -13.86 8.41 10.24
C ASN A 210 -12.86 7.26 10.05
N CYS A 211 -11.64 7.52 9.56
CA CYS A 211 -10.60 6.51 9.43
C CYS A 211 -10.21 5.94 10.82
N LEU A 212 -9.97 6.78 11.82
CA LEU A 212 -9.66 6.37 13.18
C LEU A 212 -10.81 5.61 13.84
N LEU A 213 -12.04 6.08 13.66
CA LEU A 213 -13.23 5.38 14.14
C LEU A 213 -13.38 4.00 13.49
N GLY A 214 -13.20 3.93 12.18
CA GLY A 214 -13.24 2.67 11.44
C GLY A 214 -12.11 1.73 11.82
N LEU A 215 -10.92 2.24 12.06
CA LEU A 215 -9.78 1.49 12.57
C LEU A 215 -10.11 0.88 13.94
N TYR A 216 -10.62 1.67 14.87
CA TYR A 216 -11.03 1.21 16.18
C TYR A 216 -12.07 0.08 16.13
N ILE A 217 -13.14 0.27 15.34
CA ILE A 217 -14.24 -0.70 15.22
C ILE A 217 -13.80 -1.98 14.51
N SER A 218 -12.91 -1.85 13.51
CA SER A 218 -12.52 -2.95 12.64
C SER A 218 -11.25 -3.67 13.09
N SER A 219 -10.45 -3.10 13.99
CA SER A 219 -9.17 -3.63 14.46
C SER A 219 -9.23 -5.07 14.96
N ARG A 220 -10.35 -5.45 15.60
CA ARG A 220 -10.56 -6.83 16.06
C ARG A 220 -10.68 -7.85 14.91
N LYS A 221 -11.05 -7.44 13.71
CA LYS A 221 -11.25 -8.29 12.52
C LYS A 221 -10.10 -8.17 11.53
N LEU A 222 -9.69 -6.93 11.22
CA LEU A 222 -8.60 -6.58 10.32
C LEU A 222 -7.32 -6.30 11.12
N THR A 223 -6.88 -7.27 11.91
CA THR A 223 -5.78 -7.07 12.88
C THR A 223 -4.45 -6.82 12.19
N ALA A 224 -4.11 -7.61 11.18
CA ALA A 224 -2.84 -7.48 10.45
C ALA A 224 -2.78 -6.14 9.71
N GLU A 225 -3.87 -5.77 9.04
CA GLU A 225 -4.01 -4.52 8.30
C GLU A 225 -3.96 -3.30 9.22
N SER A 226 -4.61 -3.39 10.39
CA SER A 226 -4.61 -2.31 11.39
C SER A 226 -3.23 -2.07 11.96
N VAL A 227 -2.52 -3.13 12.34
CA VAL A 227 -1.16 -3.05 12.89
C VAL A 227 -0.20 -2.51 11.85
N TYR A 228 -0.26 -3.04 10.62
CA TYR A 228 0.56 -2.56 9.51
C TYR A 228 0.33 -1.07 9.26
N LEU A 229 -0.93 -0.65 9.14
CA LEU A 229 -1.28 0.75 8.88
C LEU A 229 -0.70 1.69 9.95
N VAL A 230 -0.94 1.37 11.23
CA VAL A 230 -0.45 2.19 12.35
C VAL A 230 1.07 2.22 12.37
N SER A 231 1.73 1.07 12.26
CA SER A 231 3.20 0.99 12.28
C SER A 231 3.83 1.76 11.11
N THR A 232 3.26 1.67 9.92
CA THR A 232 3.76 2.38 8.75
C THR A 232 3.54 3.87 8.86
N ILE A 233 2.37 4.33 9.33
CA ILE A 233 2.11 5.76 9.57
C ILE A 233 3.11 6.32 10.58
N MET A 234 3.37 5.62 11.68
CA MET A 234 4.34 6.05 12.69
C MET A 234 5.75 6.18 12.10
N LEU A 235 6.17 5.21 11.27
CA LEU A 235 7.44 5.33 10.56
C LEU A 235 7.47 6.57 9.65
N LEU A 236 6.44 6.76 8.84
CA LEU A 236 6.41 7.81 7.83
C LEU A 236 6.38 9.21 8.43
N ILE A 237 5.77 9.38 9.60
CA ILE A 237 5.84 10.63 10.35
C ILE A 237 7.30 10.97 10.72
N CYS A 238 8.10 9.95 11.05
CA CYS A 238 9.52 10.10 11.37
C CYS A 238 10.43 10.05 10.13
N TRP A 239 9.89 9.92 8.92
CA TRP A 239 10.70 9.78 7.70
C TRP A 239 11.24 11.12 7.23
N PRO A 240 12.53 11.24 6.85
CA PRO A 240 13.14 12.53 6.49
C PRO A 240 12.79 13.02 5.08
N TYR A 241 12.10 12.22 4.28
CA TYR A 241 11.81 12.51 2.87
C TYR A 241 10.32 12.60 2.59
N ASP A 242 9.96 13.10 1.40
CA ASP A 242 8.58 13.17 0.95
C ASP A 242 7.91 11.79 0.97
N VAL A 243 6.76 11.73 1.60
CA VAL A 243 6.01 10.51 1.88
C VAL A 243 4.87 10.23 0.89
N ILE A 244 4.66 11.09 -0.12
CA ILE A 244 3.51 10.99 -1.04
C ILE A 244 3.41 9.62 -1.73
N ARG A 245 4.52 9.08 -2.19
CA ARG A 245 4.55 7.79 -2.89
C ARG A 245 4.18 6.59 -2.02
N TYR A 246 4.35 6.70 -0.70
CA TYR A 246 3.95 5.63 0.23
C TYR A 246 2.42 5.52 0.35
N TRP A 247 1.72 6.59 0.04
CA TRP A 247 0.27 6.61 0.05
C TRP A 247 -0.38 5.68 -0.97
N LEU A 248 0.33 5.31 -2.02
CA LEU A 248 -0.20 4.37 -3.01
C LEU A 248 -0.63 3.05 -2.37
N SER A 249 0.14 2.53 -1.43
CA SER A 249 -0.17 1.28 -0.72
C SER A 249 -1.03 1.50 0.54
N LEU A 250 -0.93 2.68 1.20
CA LEU A 250 -1.66 2.98 2.42
C LEU A 250 -3.08 3.47 2.18
N PHE A 251 -3.29 4.25 1.13
CA PHE A 251 -4.58 4.89 0.85
C PHE A 251 -5.74 3.89 0.75
N PRO A 252 -5.62 2.72 0.09
CA PRO A 252 -6.69 1.74 0.04
C PRO A 252 -7.11 1.24 1.43
N LEU A 253 -6.15 1.03 2.34
CA LEU A 253 -6.41 0.62 3.71
C LEU A 253 -7.07 1.75 4.50
N CYS A 254 -6.53 2.96 4.44
CA CYS A 254 -7.13 4.14 5.06
C CYS A 254 -8.57 4.33 4.59
N PHE A 255 -8.82 4.17 3.29
CA PHE A 255 -10.15 4.38 2.72
C PHE A 255 -11.13 3.28 3.14
N ILE A 256 -10.68 2.03 3.28
CA ILE A 256 -11.50 0.95 3.85
C ILE A 256 -11.92 1.32 5.28
N PHE A 257 -10.98 1.76 6.12
CA PHE A 257 -11.30 2.17 7.48
C PHE A 257 -12.18 3.42 7.51
N PHE A 258 -11.93 4.40 6.65
CA PHE A 258 -12.79 5.56 6.49
C PHE A 258 -14.24 5.16 6.20
N ILE A 259 -14.48 4.29 5.21
CA ILE A 259 -15.84 3.82 4.88
C ILE A 259 -16.48 3.08 6.07
N GLN A 260 -15.71 2.28 6.81
CA GLN A 260 -16.24 1.57 8.00
C GLN A 260 -16.64 2.54 9.12
N GLY A 261 -15.83 3.54 9.41
CA GLY A 261 -16.13 4.56 10.40
C GLY A 261 -17.33 5.41 9.99
N PHE A 262 -17.35 5.87 8.76
CA PHE A 262 -18.46 6.64 8.22
C PHE A 262 -19.78 5.84 8.22
N ARG A 263 -19.74 4.57 7.83
CA ARG A 263 -20.88 3.67 7.94
C ARG A 263 -21.39 3.53 9.38
N PHE A 264 -20.50 3.47 10.35
CA PHE A 264 -20.87 3.41 11.75
C PHE A 264 -21.56 4.69 12.21
N MET A 265 -20.99 5.85 11.87
CA MET A 265 -21.61 7.17 12.16
C MET A 265 -23.01 7.25 11.59
N CYS A 266 -23.19 6.85 10.33
CA CYS A 266 -24.49 6.82 9.69
C CYS A 266 -25.50 5.85 10.38
N MET A 267 -25.02 4.72 10.92
CA MET A 267 -25.88 3.78 11.65
C MET A 267 -26.32 4.33 13.00
N VAL A 268 -25.51 5.14 13.66
CA VAL A 268 -25.86 5.82 14.92
C VAL A 268 -26.97 6.86 14.69
N TRP A 269 -26.94 7.56 13.54
CA TRP A 269 -27.96 8.55 13.19
C TRP A 269 -29.27 7.95 12.63
N GLY A 270 -29.30 6.63 12.36
CA GLY A 270 -30.49 5.90 11.93
C GLY A 270 -30.20 4.93 10.78
N LYS A 271 -30.56 3.65 10.98
CA LYS A 271 -30.19 2.56 10.04
C LYS A 271 -30.61 2.77 8.59
N LYS A 272 -31.71 3.45 8.33
CA LYS A 272 -32.18 3.74 6.95
C LYS A 272 -31.55 5.03 6.42
N ALA A 273 -31.55 6.10 7.20
CA ALA A 273 -30.99 7.40 6.80
C ALA A 273 -29.48 7.30 6.45
N GLY A 274 -28.71 6.52 7.21
CA GLY A 274 -27.28 6.38 6.98
C GLY A 274 -26.89 5.78 5.64
N LYS A 275 -27.69 4.84 5.08
CA LYS A 275 -27.42 4.30 3.75
C LYS A 275 -27.68 5.32 2.65
N TRP A 276 -28.75 6.11 2.80
CA TRP A 276 -29.11 7.15 1.84
C TRP A 276 -28.12 8.32 1.80
N VAL A 277 -27.35 8.54 2.86
CA VAL A 277 -26.31 9.56 2.92
C VAL A 277 -24.95 9.01 2.45
N LEU A 278 -24.60 7.80 2.90
CA LEU A 278 -23.29 7.19 2.61
C LEU A 278 -23.05 6.98 1.11
N TYR A 279 -23.99 6.32 0.42
CA TYR A 279 -23.78 5.95 -0.98
C TYR A 279 -23.72 7.15 -1.93
N PRO A 280 -24.58 8.19 -1.82
CA PRO A 280 -24.43 9.40 -2.62
C PRO A 280 -23.10 10.13 -2.39
N ILE A 281 -22.65 10.28 -1.15
CA ILE A 281 -21.38 10.95 -0.87
C ILE A 281 -20.22 10.19 -1.52
N ILE A 282 -20.16 8.87 -1.36
CA ILE A 282 -19.10 8.07 -1.98
C ILE A 282 -19.24 8.09 -3.52
N GLY A 283 -20.46 8.04 -4.03
CA GLY A 283 -20.72 8.20 -5.47
C GLY A 283 -20.20 9.53 -6.01
N ILE A 284 -20.44 10.63 -5.30
CA ILE A 284 -19.91 11.96 -5.66
C ILE A 284 -18.38 11.94 -5.65
N LEU A 285 -17.73 11.33 -4.64
CA LEU A 285 -16.28 11.20 -4.57
C LEU A 285 -15.72 10.42 -5.77
N ILE A 286 -16.34 9.30 -6.11
CA ILE A 286 -15.94 8.50 -7.28
C ILE A 286 -16.10 9.33 -8.56
N CYS A 287 -17.26 9.97 -8.77
CA CYS A 287 -17.50 10.80 -9.94
C CYS A 287 -16.51 11.98 -10.05
N SER A 288 -16.15 12.61 -8.92
CA SER A 288 -15.18 13.71 -8.90
C SER A 288 -13.79 13.22 -9.32
N VAL A 289 -13.34 12.10 -8.79
CA VAL A 289 -12.05 11.50 -9.15
C VAL A 289 -12.03 11.11 -10.63
N TRP A 290 -13.07 10.43 -11.13
CA TRP A 290 -13.16 10.04 -12.54
C TRP A 290 -13.21 11.24 -13.48
N LYS A 291 -13.96 12.31 -13.12
CA LYS A 291 -13.99 13.55 -13.90
C LYS A 291 -12.61 14.17 -14.06
N VAL A 292 -11.84 14.24 -12.97
CA VAL A 292 -10.46 14.74 -13.00
C VAL A 292 -9.61 13.86 -13.88
N SER A 293 -9.68 12.54 -13.73
CA SER A 293 -8.87 11.58 -14.51
C SER A 293 -9.18 11.63 -16.00
N ILE A 294 -10.44 11.75 -16.39
CA ILE A 294 -10.85 11.93 -17.79
C ILE A 294 -10.28 13.23 -18.35
N LYS A 295 -10.40 14.35 -17.60
CA LYS A 295 -9.83 15.64 -18.01
C LYS A 295 -8.32 15.53 -18.28
N TYR A 296 -7.59 14.84 -17.41
CA TYR A 296 -6.15 14.65 -17.58
C TYR A 296 -5.80 13.67 -18.71
N ALA A 297 -6.57 12.60 -18.90
CA ALA A 297 -6.37 11.65 -20.00
C ALA A 297 -6.51 12.32 -21.37
N THR A 298 -7.34 13.36 -21.46
CA THR A 298 -7.53 14.16 -22.70
C THR A 298 -6.49 15.29 -22.87
N SER A 299 -5.65 15.54 -21.83
CA SER A 299 -4.62 16.60 -21.87
C SER A 299 -3.26 16.06 -21.41
N PRO A 300 -2.61 15.20 -22.18
CA PRO A 300 -1.46 14.40 -21.73
C PRO A 300 -0.21 15.24 -21.34
N ILE A 301 -0.08 16.46 -21.84
CA ILE A 301 1.11 17.29 -21.61
C ILE A 301 1.16 17.84 -20.16
N GLN A 302 0.01 18.04 -19.50
CA GLN A 302 -0.05 18.61 -18.15
C GLN A 302 0.17 17.59 -17.02
N ILE A 303 0.12 16.29 -17.31
CA ILE A 303 0.20 15.24 -16.26
C ILE A 303 1.59 15.21 -15.62
N TYR A 304 2.64 15.38 -16.40
CA TYR A 304 4.02 15.28 -15.92
C TYR A 304 4.39 16.42 -14.95
N THR A 305 3.95 17.63 -15.25
CA THR A 305 4.30 18.82 -14.46
C THR A 305 3.51 18.93 -13.16
N THR A 306 2.28 18.39 -13.10
CA THR A 306 1.43 18.52 -11.91
C THR A 306 1.67 17.43 -10.87
N ILE A 307 2.07 16.20 -11.30
CA ILE A 307 2.31 15.08 -10.39
C ILE A 307 3.74 15.10 -9.84
N ASN A 308 4.68 15.70 -10.56
CA ASN A 308 6.06 15.73 -10.13
C ASN A 308 6.74 17.05 -10.58
N PRO A 309 6.44 18.18 -9.90
CA PRO A 309 7.04 19.47 -10.23
C PRO A 309 8.58 19.48 -10.09
N ASN A 310 9.15 18.49 -9.37
CA ASN A 310 10.59 18.37 -9.17
C ASN A 310 11.31 17.50 -10.23
N VAL A 311 10.60 16.87 -11.19
CA VAL A 311 11.23 16.08 -12.25
C VAL A 311 11.82 16.98 -13.37
N GLU A 312 11.45 18.26 -13.41
CA GLU A 312 12.10 19.26 -14.29
C GLU A 312 13.41 19.82 -13.71
N GLY A 313 13.85 19.30 -12.54
CA GLY A 313 15.16 19.69 -11.99
C GLY A 313 16.32 19.28 -12.90
N GLU A 314 17.45 19.96 -12.73
CA GLU A 314 18.71 19.76 -13.50
C GLU A 314 19.08 18.28 -13.70
N SER A 315 18.81 17.41 -12.72
CA SER A 315 19.09 15.97 -12.77
C SER A 315 18.30 15.20 -13.86
N ALA A 316 17.08 15.64 -14.18
CA ALA A 316 16.29 15.00 -15.25
C ALA A 316 16.80 15.46 -16.63
N GLN A 317 17.20 16.73 -16.75
CA GLN A 317 17.80 17.26 -17.98
C GLN A 317 19.18 16.64 -18.22
N GLU A 318 19.98 16.44 -17.18
CA GLU A 318 21.27 15.73 -17.26
C GLU A 318 21.10 14.27 -17.65
N MET A 319 20.10 13.56 -17.09
CA MET A 319 19.80 12.19 -17.46
C MET A 319 19.31 12.08 -18.92
N TYR A 320 18.49 13.03 -19.40
CA TYR A 320 18.08 13.09 -20.81
C TYR A 320 19.23 13.46 -21.73
N ALA A 321 20.14 14.33 -21.32
CA ALA A 321 21.35 14.65 -22.06
C ALA A 321 22.28 13.42 -22.18
N PHE A 322 22.49 12.70 -21.06
CA PHE A 322 23.25 11.45 -21.04
C PHE A 322 22.67 10.37 -21.98
N LEU A 323 21.34 10.19 -21.98
CA LEU A 323 20.67 9.20 -22.83
C LEU A 323 20.63 9.59 -24.31
N ARG A 324 20.88 10.88 -24.67
CA ARG A 324 20.99 11.33 -26.06
C ARG A 324 22.40 11.21 -26.62
N THR A 325 23.41 11.17 -25.77
CA THR A 325 24.82 11.14 -26.16
C THR A 325 25.43 9.73 -26.19
N ASN A 326 24.73 8.73 -25.64
CA ASN A 326 25.07 7.33 -25.65
C ASN A 326 23.91 6.49 -26.22
#